data_b8368a3c3313f830ee8daa686d7feea7
#
_entry.id   b8368a3c3313f830ee8daa686d7feea7
#
_cell.length_a   1.000
_cell.length_b   1.000
_cell.length_c   1.000
_cell.angle_alpha   90.00
_cell.angle_beta   90.00
_cell.angle_gamma   90.00
#
_symmetry.space_group_name_H-M   'P 1'
#
loop_
_entity.id
_entity.type
_entity.pdbx_description
1 polymer ?
#
loop_
_entity_poly.entity_id
_entity_poly.type
_entity_poly.pdbx_seq_one_letter_code
_entity_poly.pdbx_strand_id
1 'polypeptide(L)'
;MTDKVIEFKGKVSGLVDETNVTIAIYGEDLDPDDISQQLGCQPTFSHRQGERRSHGSPPYKQGAWFLEVKGNAPHGPEDLTKALLMRLPADETIWVELARKYDIQMRYGIHMDTWNRGFELSPKLVQRISKLHTKLSFDIYAVGGNDDA
;
A
#
# COMPACT_ATOMS: atom_id res chain seq x y z
N MET A 1 -18.09 -32.25 -4.09
CA MET A 1 -18.08 -31.75 -4.30
C MET A 1 -17.38 -30.56 -4.20
N THR A 2 -17.13 -30.13 -3.19
CA THR A 2 -16.38 -28.93 -3.02
C THR A 2 -15.00 -29.10 -3.49
N ASP A 3 -14.58 -30.28 -3.72
CA ASP A 3 -13.24 -30.49 -4.15
C ASP A 3 -12.90 -29.75 -5.39
N LYS A 4 -13.80 -29.63 -6.30
CA LYS A 4 -13.50 -28.99 -7.52
C LYS A 4 -13.26 -27.54 -7.36
N VAL A 5 -13.97 -26.95 -6.44
CA VAL A 5 -13.79 -25.53 -6.20
C VAL A 5 -12.40 -25.27 -5.69
N ILE A 6 -11.91 -26.16 -4.82
CA ILE A 6 -10.59 -25.97 -4.27
C ILE A 6 -9.55 -26.06 -5.34
N GLU A 7 -9.69 -27.02 -6.21
CA GLU A 7 -8.72 -27.15 -7.26
C GLU A 7 -8.72 -25.96 -8.16
N PHE A 8 -9.90 -25.47 -8.50
CA PHE A 8 -10.01 -24.36 -9.39
C PHE A 8 -9.25 -23.17 -8.84
N LYS A 9 -9.48 -22.79 -7.62
CA LYS A 9 -8.82 -21.62 -7.11
C LYS A 9 -7.32 -21.85 -6.94
N GLY A 10 -6.92 -23.05 -6.67
CA GLY A 10 -5.50 -23.28 -6.50
C GLY A 10 -4.74 -23.25 -7.79
N LYS A 11 -5.41 -23.50 -8.90
CA LYS A 11 -4.69 -23.53 -10.10
C LYS A 11 -4.77 -22.31 -10.91
N VAL A 12 -5.87 -21.65 -10.87
CA VAL A 12 -6.02 -20.56 -11.76
C VAL A 12 -5.33 -19.35 -11.31
N SER A 13 -5.18 -19.16 -10.03
CA SER A 13 -4.57 -17.96 -9.59
C SER A 13 -3.11 -18.17 -9.44
N GLY A 14 -2.32 -17.75 -10.30
CA GLY A 14 -0.88 -17.75 -10.14
C GLY A 14 -0.45 -16.62 -9.21
N LEU A 15 0.84 -16.51 -8.97
CA LEU A 15 1.38 -15.45 -8.13
C LEU A 15 1.41 -14.15 -8.90
N VAL A 16 1.23 -13.07 -8.17
CA VAL A 16 1.36 -11.73 -8.72
C VAL A 16 2.84 -11.49 -8.99
N ASP A 17 3.15 -10.87 -10.12
CA ASP A 17 4.54 -10.74 -10.55
C ASP A 17 5.30 -9.68 -9.78
N GLU A 18 4.74 -8.52 -9.64
CA GLU A 18 5.34 -7.45 -8.86
C GLU A 18 4.31 -6.80 -7.98
N THR A 19 4.72 -6.37 -6.80
CA THR A 19 3.83 -5.70 -5.87
C THR A 19 4.54 -4.56 -5.21
N ASN A 20 3.85 -3.44 -5.03
CA ASN A 20 4.30 -2.45 -4.07
C ASN A 20 3.15 -2.14 -3.12
N VAL A 21 3.48 -1.85 -1.89
CA VAL A 21 2.50 -1.51 -0.87
C VAL A 21 3.00 -0.23 -0.22
N THR A 22 2.17 0.79 -0.17
CA THR A 22 2.56 2.09 0.34
C THR A 22 1.54 2.57 1.35
N ILE A 23 2.00 3.01 2.52
CA ILE A 23 1.13 3.76 3.41
C ILE A 23 1.37 5.22 3.06
N ALA A 24 0.29 5.93 2.75
CA ALA A 24 0.37 7.33 2.33
C ALA A 24 -0.49 8.16 3.27
N ILE A 25 0.07 9.24 3.77
CA ILE A 25 -0.62 10.14 4.69
C ILE A 25 -0.58 11.53 4.07
N TYR A 26 -1.76 12.15 3.92
CA TYR A 26 -1.89 13.45 3.27
C TYR A 26 -2.58 14.46 4.16
N GLY A 27 -2.18 15.70 4.06
CA GLY A 27 -2.86 16.80 4.75
C GLY A 27 -2.25 18.13 4.41
N GLU A 28 -3.05 19.20 4.46
CA GLU A 28 -2.55 20.50 4.08
C GLU A 28 -1.38 20.93 4.94
N ASP A 29 -1.53 20.82 6.24
CA ASP A 29 -0.49 21.26 7.15
C ASP A 29 0.39 20.13 7.63
N LEU A 30 0.43 19.03 6.91
CA LEU A 30 1.20 17.89 7.35
C LEU A 30 2.69 18.21 7.34
N ASP A 31 3.33 17.97 8.48
CA ASP A 31 4.77 18.11 8.64
C ASP A 31 5.38 16.70 8.61
N PRO A 32 6.10 16.35 7.56
CA PRO A 32 6.64 14.98 7.45
C PRO A 32 7.55 14.60 8.60
N ASP A 33 8.29 15.57 9.17
CA ASP A 33 9.19 15.25 10.28
C ASP A 33 8.39 14.86 11.52
N ASP A 34 7.26 15.50 11.74
CA ASP A 34 6.41 15.17 12.86
C ASP A 34 5.81 13.78 12.69
N ILE A 35 5.40 13.44 11.46
CA ILE A 35 4.88 12.12 11.19
C ILE A 35 5.97 11.07 11.44
N SER A 36 7.18 11.31 10.96
CA SER A 36 8.28 10.38 11.18
C SER A 36 8.54 10.15 12.66
N GLN A 37 8.44 11.20 13.44
CA GLN A 37 8.66 11.08 14.86
C GLN A 37 7.55 10.26 15.52
N GLN A 38 6.31 10.50 15.14
CA GLN A 38 5.18 9.77 15.72
C GLN A 38 5.21 8.30 15.33
N LEU A 39 5.61 7.99 14.10
CA LEU A 39 5.62 6.62 13.63
C LEU A 39 6.92 5.89 13.93
N GLY A 40 7.95 6.60 14.30
CA GLY A 40 9.23 5.97 14.64
C GLY A 40 10.00 5.45 13.44
N CYS A 41 9.74 5.96 12.24
CA CYS A 41 10.47 5.54 11.06
C CYS A 41 10.50 6.66 10.03
N GLN A 42 11.42 6.56 9.10
CA GLN A 42 11.57 7.57 8.06
C GLN A 42 10.76 7.19 6.82
N PRO A 43 10.23 8.15 6.09
CA PRO A 43 9.46 7.84 4.89
C PRO A 43 10.38 7.50 3.73
N THR A 44 9.82 6.82 2.74
CA THR A 44 10.50 6.62 1.48
C THR A 44 10.54 7.93 0.71
N PHE A 45 9.48 8.72 0.83
CA PHE A 45 9.36 9.99 0.15
C PHE A 45 8.38 10.87 0.95
N SER A 46 8.63 12.16 0.96
CA SER A 46 7.71 13.09 1.62
C SER A 46 7.85 14.46 0.99
N HIS A 47 6.83 15.29 1.18
CA HIS A 47 6.90 16.70 0.79
C HIS A 47 5.96 17.52 1.64
N ARG A 48 6.18 18.82 1.65
CA ARG A 48 5.32 19.76 2.37
C ARG A 48 4.49 20.54 1.36
N GLN A 49 3.40 21.11 1.82
CA GLN A 49 2.59 21.99 1.00
C GLN A 49 3.48 23.13 0.47
N GLY A 50 3.35 23.43 -0.79
CA GLY A 50 4.08 24.50 -1.40
C GLY A 50 5.42 24.13 -2.01
N GLU A 51 5.94 22.95 -1.68
CA GLU A 51 7.16 22.48 -2.29
C GLU A 51 6.88 22.03 -3.72
N ARG A 52 7.92 21.95 -4.52
CA ARG A 52 7.79 21.57 -5.93
C ARG A 52 8.60 20.33 -6.20
N ARG A 53 8.07 19.46 -7.06
CA ARG A 53 8.78 18.26 -7.44
C ARG A 53 10.03 18.65 -8.24
N SER A 54 9.90 19.60 -9.12
CA SER A 54 11.00 20.03 -9.94
C SER A 54 10.75 21.46 -10.39
N HIS A 55 11.77 22.08 -11.00
CA HIS A 55 11.66 23.41 -11.52
C HIS A 55 10.58 23.42 -12.59
N GLY A 56 9.64 24.31 -12.48
CA GLY A 56 8.55 24.40 -13.45
C GLY A 56 7.32 23.59 -13.09
N SER A 57 7.40 22.69 -12.13
CA SER A 57 6.22 21.96 -11.70
C SER A 57 5.36 22.83 -10.80
N PRO A 58 4.06 22.60 -10.77
CA PRO A 58 3.21 23.33 -9.82
C PRO A 58 3.55 22.89 -8.39
N PRO A 59 3.37 23.75 -7.42
CA PRO A 59 3.65 23.39 -6.04
C PRO A 59 2.63 22.37 -5.54
N TYR A 60 3.05 21.54 -4.60
CA TYR A 60 2.14 20.57 -3.99
C TYR A 60 1.07 21.32 -3.20
N LYS A 61 -0.16 20.83 -3.34
CA LYS A 61 -1.29 21.48 -2.67
C LYS A 61 -1.38 21.08 -1.22
N GLN A 62 -0.74 20.00 -0.84
CA GLN A 62 -0.77 19.52 0.54
C GLN A 62 0.52 18.79 0.84
N GLY A 63 0.77 18.55 2.11
CA GLY A 63 1.90 17.74 2.54
C GLY A 63 1.59 16.28 2.39
N ALA A 64 2.62 15.45 2.32
CA ALA A 64 2.45 14.01 2.20
C ALA A 64 3.64 13.27 2.79
N TRP A 65 3.36 12.07 3.29
CA TRP A 65 4.36 11.18 3.88
C TRP A 65 4.09 9.78 3.32
N PHE A 66 5.09 9.18 2.69
CA PHE A 66 4.93 7.87 2.06
C PHE A 66 5.97 6.89 2.57
N LEU A 67 5.52 5.69 2.93
CA LEU A 67 6.44 4.60 3.22
C LEU A 67 6.06 3.44 2.31
N GLU A 68 6.97 3.03 1.46
CA GLU A 68 6.70 2.03 0.45
C GLU A 68 7.62 0.83 0.62
N VAL A 69 7.08 -0.37 0.41
CA VAL A 69 7.87 -1.58 0.25
C VAL A 69 7.48 -2.20 -1.08
N LYS A 70 8.40 -2.83 -1.76
CA LYS A 70 8.11 -3.47 -3.04
C LYS A 70 8.90 -4.76 -3.18
N GLY A 71 8.42 -5.64 -4.02
CA GLY A 71 9.06 -6.91 -4.24
C GLY A 71 8.45 -7.65 -5.42
N ASN A 72 9.04 -8.76 -5.76
CA ASN A 72 8.63 -9.59 -6.88
C ASN A 72 8.29 -10.97 -6.39
N ALA A 73 7.56 -11.71 -7.22
CA ALA A 73 7.28 -13.10 -6.92
C ALA A 73 8.59 -13.83 -6.57
N PRO A 74 8.57 -14.73 -5.60
CA PRO A 74 7.39 -15.28 -4.94
C PRO A 74 6.87 -14.43 -3.77
N HIS A 75 7.48 -13.29 -3.48
CA HIS A 75 7.00 -12.42 -2.41
C HIS A 75 5.85 -11.58 -2.94
N GLY A 76 4.69 -11.79 -2.41
CA GLY A 76 3.48 -11.14 -2.90
C GLY A 76 2.92 -10.13 -1.92
N PRO A 77 1.69 -9.69 -2.19
CA PRO A 77 1.07 -8.64 -1.37
C PRO A 77 1.00 -8.96 0.12
N GLU A 78 0.77 -10.21 0.48
CA GLU A 78 0.71 -10.54 1.90
C GLU A 78 2.07 -10.34 2.56
N ASP A 79 3.14 -10.85 1.94
CA ASP A 79 4.48 -10.73 2.52
C ASP A 79 4.89 -9.28 2.63
N LEU A 80 4.59 -8.49 1.60
CA LEU A 80 4.99 -7.09 1.59
C LEU A 80 4.16 -6.26 2.56
N THR A 81 2.89 -6.62 2.75
CA THR A 81 2.07 -5.96 3.75
C THR A 81 2.65 -6.21 5.14
N LYS A 82 3.05 -7.46 5.41
CA LYS A 82 3.66 -7.78 6.69
C LYS A 82 4.94 -6.97 6.89
N ALA A 83 5.75 -6.88 5.87
CA ALA A 83 7.01 -6.13 5.96
C ALA A 83 6.75 -4.66 6.24
N LEU A 84 5.76 -4.09 5.59
CA LEU A 84 5.40 -2.69 5.82
C LEU A 84 4.93 -2.49 7.25
N LEU A 85 4.02 -3.35 7.70
CA LEU A 85 3.45 -3.20 9.05
C LEU A 85 4.49 -3.39 10.15
N MET A 86 5.53 -4.16 9.90
CA MET A 86 6.59 -4.33 10.88
C MET A 86 7.37 -3.05 11.12
N ARG A 87 7.32 -2.12 10.20
CA ARG A 87 8.01 -0.84 10.34
C ARG A 87 7.13 0.22 10.99
N LEU A 88 5.87 -0.07 11.21
CA LEU A 88 4.90 0.89 11.72
C LEU A 88 4.46 0.51 13.12
N PRO A 89 4.09 1.48 13.94
CA PRO A 89 3.67 1.16 15.31
C PRO A 89 2.35 0.41 15.33
N ALA A 90 2.23 -0.52 16.27
CA ALA A 90 1.02 -1.30 16.42
C ALA A 90 -0.03 -0.61 17.28
N ASP A 91 0.34 0.45 17.96
CA ASP A 91 -0.56 1.15 18.88
C ASP A 91 -1.66 1.87 18.09
N GLU A 92 -2.86 1.39 18.20
CA GLU A 92 -3.99 1.93 17.46
C GLU A 92 -4.25 3.39 17.80
N THR A 93 -3.92 3.82 19.00
CA THR A 93 -4.16 5.19 19.41
C THR A 93 -3.44 6.19 18.52
N ILE A 94 -2.23 5.86 18.10
CA ILE A 94 -1.46 6.73 17.22
C ILE A 94 -2.22 6.91 15.90
N TRP A 95 -2.76 5.82 15.37
CA TRP A 95 -3.44 5.86 14.08
C TRP A 95 -4.79 6.56 14.16
N VAL A 96 -5.50 6.40 15.26
CA VAL A 96 -6.75 7.12 15.47
C VAL A 96 -6.50 8.62 15.45
N GLU A 97 -5.44 9.06 16.13
CA GLU A 97 -5.14 10.48 16.17
C GLU A 97 -4.72 11.00 14.82
N LEU A 98 -3.92 10.24 14.09
CA LEU A 98 -3.51 10.65 12.75
C LEU A 98 -4.72 10.70 11.81
N ALA A 99 -5.62 9.74 11.91
CA ALA A 99 -6.78 9.68 11.04
C ALA A 99 -7.76 10.83 11.27
N ARG A 100 -7.72 11.45 12.44
CA ARG A 100 -8.55 12.61 12.69
C ARG A 100 -8.06 13.84 11.95
N LYS A 101 -6.76 13.90 11.68
CA LYS A 101 -6.17 15.07 11.06
C LYS A 101 -5.84 14.89 9.61
N TYR A 102 -5.57 13.67 9.19
CA TYR A 102 -5.02 13.41 7.88
C TYR A 102 -5.74 12.29 7.16
N ASP A 103 -5.58 12.26 5.84
CA ASP A 103 -6.15 11.19 5.03
C ASP A 103 -5.10 10.08 4.94
N ILE A 104 -5.43 8.90 5.41
CA ILE A 104 -4.50 7.77 5.43
C ILE A 104 -4.97 6.73 4.41
N GLN A 105 -4.07 6.35 3.53
CA GLN A 105 -4.37 5.38 2.49
C GLN A 105 -3.29 4.31 2.45
N MET A 106 -3.69 3.05 2.33
CA MET A 106 -2.75 1.99 2.05
C MET A 106 -2.99 1.60 0.60
N ARG A 107 -2.00 1.84 -0.24
CA ARG A 107 -2.13 1.64 -1.68
C ARG A 107 -1.34 0.44 -2.13
N TYR A 108 -1.97 -0.39 -2.92
CA TYR A 108 -1.33 -1.57 -3.49
C TYR A 108 -1.18 -1.36 -4.98
N GLY A 109 0.04 -1.54 -5.48
CA GLY A 109 0.27 -1.61 -6.91
C GLY A 109 0.51 -3.06 -7.24
N ILE A 110 -0.32 -3.64 -8.07
CA ILE A 110 -0.28 -5.06 -8.40
C ILE A 110 0.00 -5.20 -9.88
N HIS A 111 1.10 -5.82 -10.21
CA HIS A 111 1.51 -5.99 -11.61
C HIS A 111 1.43 -7.45 -12.00
N MET A 112 0.76 -7.74 -13.10
CA MET A 112 0.53 -9.10 -13.57
C MET A 112 0.93 -9.23 -15.01
N ASP A 113 1.71 -10.26 -15.33
CA ASP A 113 2.09 -10.52 -16.70
C ASP A 113 0.96 -11.18 -17.46
N THR A 114 0.07 -11.86 -16.76
CA THR A 114 -1.09 -12.48 -17.39
C THR A 114 -2.32 -12.06 -16.63
N TRP A 115 -3.47 -12.30 -17.25
CA TRP A 115 -4.72 -11.80 -16.68
C TRP A 115 -5.21 -12.53 -15.45
N ASN A 116 -4.73 -13.72 -15.17
CA ASN A 116 -5.29 -14.51 -14.10
C ASN A 116 -4.29 -14.73 -12.98
N ARG A 117 -4.26 -13.81 -12.03
CA ARG A 117 -3.42 -13.89 -10.86
C ARG A 117 -4.25 -13.49 -9.64
N GLY A 118 -3.79 -13.88 -8.49
CA GLY A 118 -4.52 -13.54 -7.27
C GLY A 118 -3.64 -13.53 -6.03
N PHE A 119 -4.20 -13.03 -4.95
CA PHE A 119 -3.53 -13.03 -3.66
C PHE A 119 -4.57 -12.99 -2.56
N GLU A 120 -4.13 -13.28 -1.35
CA GLU A 120 -4.98 -13.26 -0.18
C GLU A 120 -4.32 -12.48 0.92
N LEU A 121 -5.11 -11.92 1.79
CA LEU A 121 -4.62 -11.33 3.03
C LEU A 121 -5.26 -12.13 4.16
N SER A 122 -4.46 -12.63 5.08
CA SER A 122 -4.97 -13.49 6.16
C SER A 122 -5.82 -12.70 7.13
N PRO A 123 -6.70 -13.35 7.88
CA PRO A 123 -7.54 -12.66 8.85
C PRO A 123 -6.73 -11.85 9.87
N LYS A 124 -5.59 -12.38 10.29
CA LYS A 124 -4.76 -11.69 11.25
C LYS A 124 -4.21 -10.41 10.64
N LEU A 125 -3.83 -10.46 9.38
CA LEU A 125 -3.30 -9.30 8.69
C LEU A 125 -4.39 -8.26 8.46
N VAL A 126 -5.58 -8.70 8.09
CA VAL A 126 -6.71 -7.80 7.90
C VAL A 126 -7.04 -7.07 9.20
N GLN A 127 -7.01 -7.80 10.33
CA GLN A 127 -7.24 -7.17 11.62
C GLN A 127 -6.18 -6.13 11.93
N ARG A 128 -4.95 -6.44 11.62
CA ARG A 128 -3.85 -5.51 11.87
C ARG A 128 -4.00 -4.26 11.02
N ILE A 129 -4.40 -4.43 9.76
CA ILE A 129 -4.60 -3.30 8.86
C ILE A 129 -5.74 -2.42 9.37
N SER A 130 -6.81 -3.03 9.85
CA SER A 130 -7.97 -2.24 10.28
C SER A 130 -7.63 -1.28 11.41
N LYS A 131 -6.62 -1.60 12.20
CA LYS A 131 -6.24 -0.74 13.31
C LYS A 131 -5.44 0.48 12.87
N LEU A 132 -5.09 0.56 11.62
CA LEU A 132 -4.42 1.74 11.10
C LEU A 132 -5.42 2.79 10.63
N HIS A 133 -6.71 2.49 10.65
CA HIS A 133 -7.76 3.42 10.25
C HIS A 133 -7.48 4.00 8.84
N THR A 134 -7.07 3.14 7.94
CA THR A 134 -6.68 3.50 6.60
C THR A 134 -7.68 2.94 5.61
N LYS A 135 -7.86 3.60 4.49
CA LYS A 135 -8.60 2.97 3.41
C LYS A 135 -7.63 2.18 2.56
N LEU A 136 -8.12 1.17 1.88
CA LEU A 136 -7.30 0.36 0.99
C LEU A 136 -7.61 0.74 -0.44
N SER A 137 -6.57 0.89 -1.25
CA SER A 137 -6.72 1.26 -2.64
C SER A 137 -5.86 0.30 -3.46
N PHE A 138 -6.41 -0.20 -4.55
CA PHE A 138 -5.72 -1.19 -5.37
C PHE A 138 -5.59 -0.69 -6.80
N ASP A 139 -4.38 -0.68 -7.30
CA ASP A 139 -4.09 -0.29 -8.66
C ASP A 139 -3.55 -1.53 -9.34
N ILE A 140 -4.28 -2.06 -10.27
CA ILE A 140 -3.94 -3.35 -10.86
C ILE A 140 -3.56 -3.17 -12.32
N TYR A 141 -2.35 -3.60 -12.66
CA TYR A 141 -1.82 -3.47 -14.01
C TYR A 141 -1.66 -4.85 -14.61
N ALA A 142 -2.50 -5.17 -15.61
CA ALA A 142 -2.43 -6.45 -16.28
C ALA A 142 -1.90 -6.18 -17.69
N VAL A 143 -0.65 -6.56 -17.90
CA VAL A 143 -0.01 -6.17 -19.11
C VAL A 143 -0.30 -7.04 -20.27
N GLY A 144 -0.41 -8.28 -20.10
CA GLY A 144 -0.47 -9.16 -21.23
C GLY A 144 -1.78 -9.34 -21.90
N GLY A 145 -2.81 -8.80 -21.36
CA GLY A 145 -4.11 -9.22 -21.80
C GLY A 145 -4.61 -8.61 -23.03
N ASN A 146 -4.07 -7.52 -23.45
CA ASN A 146 -4.74 -6.87 -24.52
C ASN A 146 -3.97 -6.81 -25.73
N ASP A 147 -2.85 -7.36 -25.74
CA ASP A 147 -2.10 -7.18 -26.80
C ASP A 147 -2.58 -7.73 -27.98
N ASP A 148 -3.16 -8.72 -27.93
CA ASP A 148 -3.50 -9.33 -29.07
C ASP A 148 -4.71 -8.80 -29.54
N ALA A 149 -5.19 -7.93 -29.02
CA ALA A 149 -6.43 -7.40 -29.51
C ALA A 149 -6.32 -6.81 -30.86
#